data_79edc142c72dc0043f159755f0117428
#
_entry.id   79edc142c72dc0043f159755f0117428
#
_cell.length_a   1.000
_cell.length_b   1.000
_cell.length_c   1.000
_cell.angle_alpha   90.00
_cell.angle_beta   90.00
_cell.angle_gamma   90.00
#
_symmetry.space_group_name_H-M   'P 1'
#
loop_
_entity.id
_entity.type
_entity.pdbx_description
1 polymer ?
#
loop_
_entity_poly.entity_id
_entity_poly.type
_entity_poly.pdbx_seq_one_letter_code
_entity_poly.pdbx_strand_id
1 'polypeptide(L)'
;MATQSKFFADLGIKSATNTEIDGNLSVSGNLTVSGTQTTIDSTTKSVADSMIELASGNTTADLTDIGIYGNYNDGLSGESGVSEYTGLFRDASDSTWKLYDGLEVDPPPTVNTSGSGYTLADLQVGDLTATTLTATNTLTGGSMTYPTSDGTDGQVLKTNGSGTLSFGDAASTDGITASGSNTIIQSPDDTSV
;
A
#
# COMPACT_ATOMS: atom_id res chain seq x y z
N MET A 1 2.25 -33.86 47.12
CA MET A 1 2.19 -34.22 45.69
C MET A 1 0.80 -33.91 45.21
N ALA A 2 0.64 -32.98 44.29
CA ALA A 2 -0.64 -32.74 43.66
C ALA A 2 -0.96 -33.91 42.72
N THR A 3 -2.05 -34.62 43.00
CA THR A 3 -2.57 -35.68 42.15
C THR A 3 -3.15 -35.04 40.90
N GLN A 4 -2.54 -35.27 39.75
CA GLN A 4 -3.13 -34.90 38.47
C GLN A 4 -4.35 -35.77 38.23
N SER A 5 -5.54 -35.16 38.26
CA SER A 5 -6.78 -35.83 37.84
C SER A 5 -6.81 -35.83 36.31
N LYS A 6 -6.75 -37.00 35.67
CA LYS A 6 -7.02 -37.13 34.23
C LYS A 6 -8.52 -37.20 34.02
N PHE A 7 -9.06 -36.25 33.32
CA PHE A 7 -10.45 -36.28 32.86
C PHE A 7 -10.50 -36.84 31.44
N PHE A 8 -11.20 -37.94 31.23
CA PHE A 8 -11.45 -38.53 29.92
C PHE A 8 -12.93 -38.31 29.56
N ALA A 9 -13.20 -37.64 28.47
CA ALA A 9 -14.55 -37.47 27.97
C ALA A 9 -14.65 -38.04 26.54
N ASP A 10 -15.35 -39.18 26.41
CA ASP A 10 -15.56 -39.83 25.11
C ASP A 10 -16.54 -39.07 24.21
N LEU A 11 -17.36 -38.18 24.75
CA LEU A 11 -18.43 -37.45 24.04
C LEU A 11 -18.21 -35.92 24.03
N GLY A 12 -17.06 -35.46 24.47
CA GLY A 12 -16.73 -34.05 24.56
C GLY A 12 -17.20 -33.38 25.87
N ILE A 13 -16.76 -32.16 26.09
CA ILE A 13 -17.09 -31.33 27.21
C ILE A 13 -18.14 -30.29 26.75
N LYS A 14 -19.36 -30.36 27.32
CA LYS A 14 -20.36 -29.30 27.21
C LYS A 14 -20.39 -28.49 28.49
N SER A 15 -20.09 -27.21 28.42
CA SER A 15 -20.27 -26.27 29.53
C SER A 15 -21.39 -25.29 29.16
N ALA A 16 -22.29 -25.06 30.11
CA ALA A 16 -23.36 -24.05 29.96
C ALA A 16 -22.84 -22.62 30.22
N THR A 17 -21.62 -22.52 30.72
CA THR A 17 -20.92 -21.27 31.02
C THR A 17 -19.49 -21.33 30.45
N ASN A 18 -18.58 -20.53 30.95
CA ASN A 18 -17.20 -20.51 30.50
C ASN A 18 -16.44 -21.77 30.93
N THR A 19 -15.50 -22.21 30.11
CA THR A 19 -14.49 -23.20 30.49
C THR A 19 -13.15 -22.45 30.51
N GLU A 20 -12.45 -22.52 31.66
CA GLU A 20 -11.13 -21.92 31.86
C GLU A 20 -10.07 -23.03 31.90
N ILE A 21 -8.93 -22.77 31.28
CA ILE A 21 -7.76 -23.66 31.28
C ILE A 21 -6.58 -22.84 31.75
N ASP A 22 -6.16 -23.03 32.99
CA ASP A 22 -5.02 -22.32 33.61
C ASP A 22 -3.65 -22.70 33.05
N GLY A 23 -3.58 -23.67 32.18
CA GLY A 23 -2.35 -24.17 31.59
C GLY A 23 -2.39 -24.14 30.07
N ASN A 24 -1.56 -24.95 29.46
CA ASN A 24 -1.51 -25.06 28.01
C ASN A 24 -2.67 -25.93 27.48
N LEU A 25 -3.37 -25.44 26.47
CA LEU A 25 -4.28 -26.23 25.65
C LEU A 25 -3.52 -26.76 24.43
N SER A 26 -3.47 -28.07 24.23
CA SER A 26 -2.97 -28.72 23.04
C SER A 26 -4.12 -29.38 22.28
N VAL A 27 -4.33 -28.96 21.05
CA VAL A 27 -5.33 -29.52 20.14
C VAL A 27 -4.60 -30.21 19.00
N SER A 28 -4.68 -31.57 18.94
CA SER A 28 -4.04 -32.37 17.90
C SER A 28 -4.88 -32.48 16.61
N GLY A 29 -6.11 -32.01 16.64
CA GLY A 29 -7.04 -31.95 15.51
C GLY A 29 -7.41 -30.52 15.18
N ASN A 30 -8.57 -30.34 14.53
CA ASN A 30 -9.08 -29.03 14.19
C ASN A 30 -9.63 -28.31 15.42
N LEU A 31 -9.30 -27.04 15.58
CA LEU A 31 -9.97 -26.12 16.52
C LEU A 31 -10.94 -25.26 15.73
N THR A 32 -12.23 -25.33 16.06
CA THR A 32 -13.26 -24.44 15.51
C THR A 32 -13.75 -23.50 16.61
N VAL A 33 -13.58 -22.21 16.42
CA VAL A 33 -14.11 -21.16 17.30
C VAL A 33 -15.26 -20.48 16.57
N SER A 34 -16.47 -20.66 17.08
CA SER A 34 -17.70 -20.08 16.51
C SER A 34 -18.19 -18.98 17.44
N GLY A 35 -17.86 -17.74 17.14
CA GLY A 35 -18.22 -16.57 17.93
C GLY A 35 -18.07 -15.29 17.14
N THR A 36 -18.54 -14.19 17.71
CA THR A 36 -18.46 -12.88 17.08
C THR A 36 -17.08 -12.21 17.27
N GLN A 37 -16.32 -12.67 18.26
CA GLN A 37 -14.98 -12.13 18.55
C GLN A 37 -14.09 -13.22 19.17
N THR A 38 -12.89 -13.34 18.63
CA THR A 38 -11.83 -14.18 19.20
C THR A 38 -10.58 -13.32 19.38
N THR A 39 -10.14 -13.14 20.62
CA THR A 39 -8.89 -12.45 20.94
C THR A 39 -7.81 -13.49 21.18
N ILE A 40 -6.67 -13.35 20.51
CA ILE A 40 -5.45 -14.11 20.76
C ILE A 40 -4.40 -13.12 21.23
N ASP A 41 -4.18 -13.07 22.53
CA ASP A 41 -3.13 -12.27 23.15
C ASP A 41 -1.86 -13.10 23.24
N SER A 42 -0.94 -12.90 22.31
CA SER A 42 0.35 -13.59 22.28
C SER A 42 1.41 -12.72 21.63
N THR A 43 2.64 -12.85 22.11
CA THR A 43 3.80 -12.11 21.56
C THR A 43 4.19 -12.57 20.15
N THR A 44 3.79 -13.77 19.74
CA THR A 44 4.08 -14.34 18.43
C THR A 44 2.90 -15.18 17.94
N LYS A 45 2.46 -14.92 16.72
CA LYS A 45 1.49 -15.77 16.00
C LYS A 45 2.18 -16.37 14.78
N SER A 46 2.29 -17.70 14.73
CA SER A 46 2.85 -18.43 13.60
C SER A 46 1.74 -19.17 12.85
N VAL A 47 1.65 -18.97 11.55
CA VAL A 47 0.72 -19.64 10.64
C VAL A 47 1.54 -20.44 9.65
N ALA A 48 1.33 -21.76 9.60
CA ALA A 48 2.05 -22.65 8.70
C ALA A 48 1.49 -22.64 7.27
N ASP A 49 0.23 -22.23 7.10
CA ASP A 49 -0.38 -22.10 5.76
C ASP A 49 0.25 -20.93 4.98
N SER A 50 0.35 -21.13 3.68
CA SER A 50 0.87 -20.12 2.76
C SER A 50 -0.12 -18.99 2.49
N MET A 51 -1.41 -19.18 2.81
CA MET A 51 -2.49 -18.21 2.57
C MET A 51 -3.39 -18.07 3.79
N ILE A 52 -3.86 -16.86 4.06
CA ILE A 52 -4.88 -16.55 5.06
C ILE A 52 -6.11 -16.05 4.33
N GLU A 53 -7.25 -16.73 4.50
CA GLU A 53 -8.53 -16.26 3.98
C GLU A 53 -9.15 -15.28 4.97
N LEU A 54 -9.39 -14.05 4.52
CA LEU A 54 -10.11 -13.02 5.25
C LEU A 54 -11.52 -12.85 4.67
N ALA A 55 -12.48 -12.53 5.52
CA ALA A 55 -13.86 -12.25 5.12
C ALA A 55 -14.53 -13.37 4.30
N SER A 56 -14.32 -14.64 4.66
CA SER A 56 -14.85 -15.82 3.95
C SER A 56 -16.39 -15.82 3.80
N GLY A 57 -17.11 -15.07 4.63
CA GLY A 57 -18.57 -14.89 4.55
C GLY A 57 -19.04 -13.76 3.63
N ASN A 58 -18.15 -12.99 3.02
CA ASN A 58 -18.47 -11.85 2.14
C ASN A 58 -18.79 -12.32 0.72
N THR A 59 -19.91 -13.03 0.54
CA THR A 59 -20.26 -13.73 -0.71
C THR A 59 -21.43 -13.12 -1.47
N THR A 60 -22.16 -12.18 -0.89
CA THR A 60 -23.40 -11.64 -1.47
C THR A 60 -23.26 -10.25 -2.05
N ALA A 61 -22.37 -9.41 -1.51
CA ALA A 61 -22.08 -8.08 -1.99
C ALA A 61 -20.74 -7.60 -1.44
N ASP A 62 -20.04 -6.73 -2.17
CA ASP A 62 -18.79 -6.10 -1.76
C ASP A 62 -19.08 -4.89 -0.87
N LEU A 63 -19.34 -5.14 0.41
CA LEU A 63 -19.75 -4.10 1.37
C LEU A 63 -18.78 -3.92 2.54
N THR A 64 -17.73 -4.74 2.60
CA THR A 64 -16.81 -4.78 3.72
C THR A 64 -15.39 -4.70 3.21
N ASP A 65 -14.59 -3.84 3.80
CA ASP A 65 -13.17 -3.76 3.48
C ASP A 65 -12.45 -5.02 3.93
N ILE A 66 -11.46 -5.43 3.17
CA ILE A 66 -10.70 -6.67 3.43
C ILE A 66 -9.23 -6.29 3.58
N GLY A 67 -8.65 -6.53 4.75
CA GLY A 67 -7.27 -6.15 4.97
C GLY A 67 -6.70 -6.59 6.31
N ILE A 68 -5.54 -6.06 6.60
CA ILE A 68 -4.84 -6.18 7.87
C ILE A 68 -4.45 -4.79 8.36
N TYR A 69 -4.51 -4.57 9.66
CA TYR A 69 -4.11 -3.30 10.24
C TYR A 69 -3.42 -3.50 11.59
N GLY A 70 -2.68 -2.50 12.00
CA GLY A 70 -2.02 -2.41 13.29
C GLY A 70 -2.34 -1.09 13.97
N ASN A 71 -2.18 -1.09 15.28
CA ASN A 71 -2.30 0.08 16.12
C ASN A 71 -0.89 0.53 16.53
N TYR A 72 -0.65 1.84 16.53
CA TYR A 72 0.59 2.42 16.99
C TYR A 72 0.33 3.81 17.63
N ASN A 73 1.36 4.39 18.20
CA ASN A 73 1.38 5.78 18.68
C ASN A 73 2.71 6.39 18.23
N ASP A 74 2.66 7.42 17.42
CA ASP A 74 3.84 8.10 16.89
C ASP A 74 4.49 9.08 17.89
N GLY A 75 3.80 9.38 19.00
CA GLY A 75 4.26 10.32 20.02
C GLY A 75 4.29 11.78 19.57
N LEU A 76 3.81 12.09 18.36
CA LEU A 76 3.90 13.43 17.75
C LEU A 76 2.64 14.27 17.90
N SER A 77 1.49 13.64 18.08
CA SER A 77 0.19 14.34 18.17
C SER A 77 0.01 15.22 19.42
N GLY A 78 1.01 15.25 20.33
CA GLY A 78 0.97 16.06 21.55
C GLY A 78 -0.11 15.64 22.55
N GLU A 79 -0.94 14.68 22.19
CA GLU A 79 -1.97 14.06 23.00
C GLU A 79 -1.49 12.67 23.43
N SER A 80 -1.04 12.59 24.69
CA SER A 80 -0.67 11.31 25.29
C SER A 80 -1.88 10.38 25.28
N GLY A 81 -1.85 9.37 24.41
CA GLY A 81 -2.84 8.29 24.39
C GLY A 81 -3.75 8.24 23.17
N VAL A 82 -3.53 9.03 22.13
CA VAL A 82 -4.22 8.83 20.85
C VAL A 82 -3.61 7.60 20.18
N SER A 83 -4.45 6.60 19.92
CA SER A 83 -4.09 5.45 19.12
C SER A 83 -4.29 5.77 17.66
N GLU A 84 -3.29 5.51 16.86
CA GLU A 84 -3.33 5.62 15.40
C GLU A 84 -3.28 4.24 14.77
N TYR A 85 -3.87 4.12 13.60
CA TYR A 85 -3.97 2.86 12.89
C TYR A 85 -3.34 2.99 11.51
N THR A 86 -2.58 1.95 11.13
CA THR A 86 -1.95 1.79 9.83
C THR A 86 -2.27 0.42 9.26
N GLY A 87 -2.32 0.29 7.94
CA GLY A 87 -2.65 -1.01 7.35
C GLY A 87 -2.69 -1.03 5.84
N LEU A 88 -2.95 -2.24 5.34
CA LEU A 88 -3.21 -2.50 3.94
C LEU A 88 -4.61 -3.10 3.80
N PHE A 89 -5.45 -2.51 2.98
CA PHE A 89 -6.81 -3.00 2.76
C PHE A 89 -7.28 -2.79 1.32
N ARG A 90 -8.22 -3.64 0.91
CA ARG A 90 -9.01 -3.44 -0.29
C ARG A 90 -10.28 -2.69 0.09
N ASP A 91 -10.42 -1.50 -0.41
CA ASP A 91 -11.61 -0.67 -0.19
C ASP A 91 -12.77 -1.20 -1.05
N ALA A 92 -13.87 -1.57 -0.39
CA ALA A 92 -15.06 -2.08 -1.06
C ALA A 92 -15.77 -1.02 -1.90
N SER A 93 -15.61 0.27 -1.56
CA SER A 93 -16.31 1.37 -2.23
C SER A 93 -15.77 1.69 -3.62
N ASP A 94 -14.48 1.49 -3.86
CA ASP A 94 -13.82 1.79 -5.14
C ASP A 94 -13.00 0.62 -5.72
N SER A 95 -13.00 -0.52 -5.03
CA SER A 95 -12.30 -1.76 -5.43
C SER A 95 -10.78 -1.63 -5.54
N THR A 96 -10.17 -0.66 -4.89
CA THR A 96 -8.71 -0.43 -4.91
C THR A 96 -8.03 -0.94 -3.64
N TRP A 97 -6.76 -1.33 -3.76
CA TRP A 97 -5.91 -1.61 -2.62
C TRP A 97 -5.22 -0.33 -2.16
N LYS A 98 -5.29 -0.08 -0.86
CA LYS A 98 -4.73 1.12 -0.23
C LYS A 98 -3.81 0.74 0.91
N LEU A 99 -2.64 1.36 0.94
CA LEU A 99 -1.78 1.42 2.12
C LEU A 99 -2.08 2.75 2.82
N TYR A 100 -2.42 2.71 4.10
CA TYR A 100 -2.82 3.91 4.85
C TYR A 100 -2.08 4.04 6.18
N ASP A 101 -2.11 5.23 6.71
CA ASP A 101 -1.48 5.61 7.97
C ASP A 101 -2.28 6.69 8.71
N GLY A 102 -2.02 6.86 9.99
CA GLY A 102 -2.49 7.98 10.81
C GLY A 102 -3.96 7.97 11.19
N LEU A 103 -4.76 6.96 10.84
CA LEU A 103 -6.18 6.94 11.18
C LEU A 103 -6.39 6.85 12.69
N GLU A 104 -7.11 7.83 13.26
CA GLU A 104 -7.32 7.95 14.73
C GLU A 104 -8.53 7.15 15.25
N VAL A 105 -9.26 6.46 14.40
CA VAL A 105 -10.46 5.68 14.75
C VAL A 105 -10.26 4.23 14.34
N ASP A 106 -10.60 3.30 15.23
CA ASP A 106 -10.56 1.85 14.97
C ASP A 106 -11.33 1.50 13.69
N PRO A 107 -10.66 0.87 12.69
CA PRO A 107 -11.18 0.75 11.33
C PRO A 107 -12.34 -0.22 11.07
N PRO A 108 -12.57 -1.31 11.87
CA PRO A 108 -13.60 -2.29 11.49
C PRO A 108 -15.06 -1.79 11.55
N PRO A 109 -15.93 -2.26 10.64
CA PRO A 109 -15.72 -3.20 9.54
C PRO A 109 -15.27 -2.53 8.23
N THR A 110 -15.15 -1.22 8.20
CA THR A 110 -14.70 -0.43 7.06
C THR A 110 -13.71 0.64 7.51
N VAL A 111 -12.71 0.90 6.70
CA VAL A 111 -11.73 1.96 6.93
C VAL A 111 -12.33 3.30 6.54
N ASN A 112 -12.45 4.22 7.48
CA ASN A 112 -12.96 5.55 7.17
C ASN A 112 -11.87 6.40 6.48
N THR A 113 -11.86 6.40 5.16
CA THR A 113 -10.89 7.17 4.34
C THR A 113 -11.06 8.69 4.42
N SER A 114 -12.07 9.17 5.13
CA SER A 114 -12.28 10.59 5.46
C SER A 114 -12.15 10.85 6.96
N GLY A 115 -11.70 9.87 7.73
CA GLY A 115 -11.53 9.95 9.18
C GLY A 115 -10.37 10.88 9.57
N SER A 116 -10.40 11.35 10.83
CA SER A 116 -9.31 12.14 11.39
C SER A 116 -7.98 11.37 11.29
N GLY A 117 -6.92 12.05 10.87
CA GLY A 117 -5.59 11.51 10.71
C GLY A 117 -5.36 10.62 9.48
N TYR A 118 -6.42 10.13 8.80
CA TYR A 118 -6.23 9.24 7.64
C TYR A 118 -5.39 9.87 6.54
N THR A 119 -4.32 9.20 6.15
CA THR A 119 -3.49 9.50 4.97
C THR A 119 -3.16 8.23 4.22
N LEU A 120 -2.84 8.36 2.92
CA LEU A 120 -2.18 7.27 2.21
C LEU A 120 -0.72 7.20 2.68
N ALA A 121 -0.27 6.01 3.04
CA ALA A 121 1.09 5.80 3.52
C ALA A 121 2.10 5.75 2.37
N ASP A 122 3.33 6.12 2.67
CA ASP A 122 4.46 5.95 1.76
C ASP A 122 4.80 4.47 1.56
N LEU A 123 5.18 4.11 0.34
CA LEU A 123 5.64 2.77 0.00
C LEU A 123 7.12 2.80 -0.39
N GLN A 124 7.97 2.14 0.38
CA GLN A 124 9.37 1.93 0.03
C GLN A 124 9.59 0.49 -0.45
N VAL A 125 10.03 0.33 -1.68
CA VAL A 125 10.30 -0.97 -2.32
C VAL A 125 11.67 -0.94 -3.01
N GLY A 126 12.27 -2.12 -3.23
CA GLY A 126 13.50 -2.24 -4.01
C GLY A 126 13.24 -1.95 -5.49
N ASP A 127 12.43 -2.80 -6.13
CA ASP A 127 12.03 -2.65 -7.52
C ASP A 127 10.50 -2.65 -7.62
N LEU A 128 9.94 -1.76 -8.44
CA LEU A 128 8.52 -1.70 -8.77
C LEU A 128 8.31 -2.11 -10.22
N THR A 129 7.56 -3.19 -10.45
CA THR A 129 7.07 -3.57 -11.77
C THR A 129 5.57 -3.31 -11.85
N ALA A 130 5.17 -2.43 -12.74
CA ALA A 130 3.77 -2.06 -12.94
C ALA A 130 3.45 -2.05 -14.44
N THR A 131 2.23 -2.46 -14.81
CA THR A 131 1.74 -2.32 -16.18
C THR A 131 1.58 -0.85 -16.55
N THR A 132 1.12 -0.04 -15.62
CA THR A 132 0.99 1.41 -15.77
C THR A 132 1.35 2.07 -14.45
N LEU A 133 2.12 3.16 -14.51
CA LEU A 133 2.42 4.01 -13.36
C LEU A 133 1.80 5.38 -13.60
N THR A 134 0.90 5.79 -12.73
CA THR A 134 0.30 7.13 -12.74
C THR A 134 0.80 7.90 -11.52
N ALA A 135 1.51 8.99 -11.76
CA ALA A 135 1.89 9.93 -10.72
C ALA A 135 0.86 11.07 -10.69
N THR A 136 0.13 11.19 -9.58
CA THR A 136 -0.89 12.24 -9.42
C THR A 136 -0.31 13.62 -9.10
N ASN A 137 0.95 13.66 -8.75
CA ASN A 137 1.67 14.89 -8.44
C ASN A 137 3.00 14.88 -9.21
N THR A 138 4.13 14.84 -8.55
CA THR A 138 5.45 14.93 -9.16
C THR A 138 6.09 13.56 -9.27
N LEU A 139 6.59 13.19 -10.44
CA LEU A 139 7.47 12.05 -10.64
C LEU A 139 8.92 12.52 -10.59
N THR A 140 9.69 11.97 -9.64
CA THR A 140 11.13 12.23 -9.53
C THR A 140 11.90 10.93 -9.72
N GLY A 141 12.79 10.88 -10.67
CA GLY A 141 13.69 9.75 -10.94
C GLY A 141 15.13 10.11 -10.60
N GLY A 142 15.67 9.61 -9.49
CA GLY A 142 16.97 10.05 -8.98
C GLY A 142 16.95 11.52 -8.60
N SER A 143 17.79 12.32 -9.22
CA SER A 143 17.80 13.80 -9.07
C SER A 143 17.03 14.54 -10.16
N MET A 144 16.28 13.85 -11.01
CA MET A 144 15.51 14.45 -12.10
C MET A 144 14.03 14.52 -11.76
N THR A 145 13.45 15.71 -11.91
CA THR A 145 12.02 15.97 -11.76
C THR A 145 11.38 16.10 -13.15
N TYR A 146 10.34 15.32 -13.39
CA TYR A 146 9.59 15.33 -14.64
C TYR A 146 8.53 16.43 -14.62
N PRO A 147 8.18 17.01 -15.81
CA PRO A 147 7.08 17.96 -15.90
C PRO A 147 5.75 17.33 -15.47
N THR A 148 4.90 18.11 -14.83
CA THR A 148 3.55 17.70 -14.40
C THR A 148 2.48 18.00 -15.44
N SER A 149 2.83 18.70 -16.51
CA SER A 149 1.95 19.02 -17.65
C SER A 149 2.58 18.55 -18.95
N ASP A 150 1.74 18.24 -19.93
CA ASP A 150 2.18 17.89 -21.27
C ASP A 150 2.80 19.10 -22.00
N GLY A 151 3.65 18.82 -22.98
CA GLY A 151 4.18 19.82 -23.92
C GLY A 151 3.22 20.08 -25.10
N THR A 152 3.65 20.88 -26.05
CA THR A 152 2.97 21.05 -27.34
C THR A 152 3.58 20.15 -28.41
N ASP A 153 2.84 19.92 -29.50
CA ASP A 153 3.33 19.14 -30.66
C ASP A 153 4.68 19.64 -31.16
N GLY A 154 5.62 18.71 -31.36
CA GLY A 154 6.99 19.01 -31.81
C GLY A 154 7.97 19.37 -30.68
N GLN A 155 7.53 19.52 -29.44
CA GLN A 155 8.44 19.72 -28.32
C GLN A 155 9.12 18.42 -27.88
N VAL A 156 10.32 18.55 -27.32
CA VAL A 156 11.12 17.45 -26.75
C VAL A 156 11.38 17.70 -25.29
N LEU A 157 11.56 16.62 -24.55
CA LEU A 157 11.93 16.70 -23.12
C LEU A 157 13.41 17.12 -23.03
N LYS A 158 13.67 18.24 -22.36
CA LYS A 158 15.00 18.82 -22.16
C LYS A 158 15.37 18.85 -20.69
N THR A 159 16.66 18.69 -20.41
CA THR A 159 17.23 18.91 -19.08
C THR A 159 17.85 20.30 -18.97
N ASN A 160 17.74 20.93 -17.82
CA ASN A 160 18.42 22.18 -17.48
C ASN A 160 19.85 21.96 -16.92
N GLY A 161 20.32 20.71 -16.82
CA GLY A 161 21.60 20.36 -16.21
C GLY A 161 21.61 20.40 -14.65
N SER A 162 20.48 20.74 -14.02
CA SER A 162 20.34 20.87 -12.56
C SER A 162 19.17 20.04 -12.00
N GLY A 163 18.83 18.95 -12.68
CA GLY A 163 17.82 18.00 -12.22
C GLY A 163 16.37 18.33 -12.59
N THR A 164 16.12 19.38 -13.37
CA THR A 164 14.76 19.68 -13.85
C THR A 164 14.63 19.33 -15.33
N LEU A 165 13.58 18.58 -15.65
CA LEU A 165 13.17 18.32 -17.03
C LEU A 165 12.00 19.25 -17.39
N SER A 166 11.99 19.74 -18.63
CA SER A 166 10.91 20.57 -19.18
C SER A 166 10.72 20.29 -20.66
N PHE A 167 9.53 20.51 -21.17
CA PHE A 167 9.30 20.52 -22.61
C PHE A 167 9.84 21.80 -23.21
N GLY A 168 10.47 21.69 -24.35
CA GLY A 168 10.97 22.82 -25.11
C GLY A 168 11.14 22.43 -26.58
N ASP A 169 11.16 23.42 -27.47
CA ASP A 169 11.28 23.17 -28.89
C ASP A 169 12.52 22.34 -29.19
N ALA A 170 12.41 21.39 -30.10
CA ALA A 170 13.57 20.70 -30.65
C ALA A 170 14.56 21.76 -31.09
N ALA A 171 15.87 21.52 -30.89
CA ALA A 171 16.85 22.43 -31.39
C ALA A 171 16.59 22.64 -32.90
N SER A 172 16.36 23.89 -33.31
CA SER A 172 16.37 24.19 -34.73
C SER A 172 17.71 23.74 -35.26
N THR A 173 17.71 23.02 -36.34
CA THR A 173 18.93 22.78 -37.10
C THR A 173 19.33 24.11 -37.71
N ASP A 174 19.84 25.02 -36.87
CA ASP A 174 20.46 26.23 -37.39
C ASP A 174 21.61 25.80 -38.32
N GLY A 175 21.41 26.00 -39.59
CA GLY A 175 22.37 25.63 -40.63
C GLY A 175 21.99 24.43 -41.49
N ILE A 176 20.87 23.73 -41.22
CA ILE A 176 20.37 22.70 -42.17
C ILE A 176 19.15 23.27 -42.90
N THR A 177 19.34 23.76 -44.08
CA THR A 177 18.27 24.17 -44.99
C THR A 177 18.02 23.04 -45.98
N ALA A 178 16.86 22.38 -45.92
CA ALA A 178 16.44 21.46 -46.97
C ALA A 178 15.94 22.29 -48.17
N SER A 179 16.71 22.35 -49.22
CA SER A 179 16.28 22.93 -50.50
C SER A 179 16.10 21.81 -51.53
N GLY A 180 14.85 21.46 -51.83
CA GLY A 180 14.55 20.40 -52.80
C GLY A 180 15.01 19.01 -52.34
N SER A 181 15.58 18.21 -53.22
CA SER A 181 16.02 16.83 -52.93
C SER A 181 17.39 16.74 -52.23
N ASN A 182 18.07 17.85 -51.96
CA ASN A 182 19.37 17.87 -51.30
C ASN A 182 19.33 18.64 -50.00
N THR A 183 19.78 18.00 -48.92
CA THR A 183 20.06 18.69 -47.65
C THR A 183 21.46 19.25 -47.70
N ILE A 184 21.56 20.58 -47.71
CA ILE A 184 22.86 21.28 -47.66
C ILE A 184 23.12 21.64 -46.21
N ILE A 185 24.17 21.07 -45.62
CA ILE A 185 24.69 21.46 -44.32
C ILE A 185 25.68 22.60 -44.55
N GLN A 186 25.30 23.84 -44.19
CA GLN A 186 26.23 24.98 -44.25
C GLN A 186 26.68 25.32 -42.82
N SER A 187 27.99 25.51 -42.67
CA SER A 187 28.53 26.09 -41.44
C SER A 187 28.18 27.58 -41.39
N PRO A 188 27.76 28.14 -40.25
CA PRO A 188 27.47 29.58 -40.16
C PRO A 188 28.69 30.49 -40.40
N ASP A 189 29.88 29.91 -40.41
CA ASP A 189 31.15 30.66 -40.59
C ASP A 189 31.74 30.55 -42.00
N ASP A 190 31.06 29.92 -42.97
CA ASP A 190 31.55 29.88 -44.33
C ASP A 190 31.14 31.15 -45.12
N THR A 191 31.89 32.21 -44.91
CA THR A 191 31.80 33.46 -45.65
C THR A 191 32.74 33.49 -46.91
N SER A 192 33.18 32.34 -47.39
CA SER A 192 34.02 32.23 -48.53
C SER A 192 33.27 31.85 -49.79
N VAL A 193 32.85 32.81 -50.58
CA VAL A 193 33.09 32.89 -52.04
C VAL A 193 33.40 34.28 -52.38
#